data_40271a49d7afab52a64f524db32be59a
#
_entry.id   40271a49d7afab52a64f524db32be59a
#
_cell.length_a   1.000
_cell.length_b   1.000
_cell.length_c   1.000
_cell.angle_alpha   90.00
_cell.angle_beta   90.00
_cell.angle_gamma   90.00
#
_symmetry.space_group_name_H-M   'P 1'
#
loop_
_entity.id
_entity.type
_entity.pdbx_description
1 polymer ?
#
loop_
_entity_poly.entity_id
_entity_poly.type
_entity_poly.pdbx_seq_one_letter_code
_entity_poly.pdbx_strand_id
1 'polypeptide(L)'
;MSKWWQFWKKEEKSSNAIRSIMQRNSASWSAREFVAFATEGYRDNPTVRACIMAKQKAAIECPIILVNEKGEAVENPPILSLLNKPNPMQSWEKFLTQMIGSHDIAGEGDVLKIGIGQSVELWPLRPDWLEITTFSMGLPVTCSYTPSDTYEESTVKQYQFSELMIWAEYNPLFRWRGLSPLYSAAYSIDTLNEYAKSNKAMLENGMTPSGVLWTDSEVSDTSFNRLQEQFNGKYAGAKNSGKPMILDGGLKWQ
;
A
#
# COMPACT_ATOMS: atom_id res chain seq x y z
N MET A 1 -35.69 -25.55 -49.82
CA MET A 1 -35.82 -25.62 -48.37
C MET A 1 -34.60 -24.97 -47.76
N SER A 2 -34.67 -23.82 -47.53
CA SER A 2 -34.89 -22.82 -46.48
C SER A 2 -33.60 -22.55 -45.71
N LYS A 3 -32.94 -21.47 -46.17
CA LYS A 3 -31.76 -20.83 -45.53
C LYS A 3 -32.25 -19.95 -44.35
N TRP A 4 -32.72 -20.51 -43.28
CA TRP A 4 -33.25 -19.77 -42.12
C TRP A 4 -32.45 -19.89 -40.86
N TRP A 5 -31.21 -20.45 -40.86
CA TRP A 5 -30.41 -20.72 -39.67
C TRP A 5 -29.16 -19.85 -39.54
N GLN A 6 -29.03 -18.71 -40.27
CA GLN A 6 -27.85 -17.85 -40.22
C GLN A 6 -28.05 -16.52 -39.51
N PHE A 7 -29.21 -16.27 -38.90
CA PHE A 7 -29.51 -14.96 -38.28
C PHE A 7 -29.27 -14.87 -36.77
N TRP A 8 -28.67 -15.84 -36.13
CA TRP A 8 -28.41 -15.80 -34.69
C TRP A 8 -26.95 -16.12 -34.35
N LYS A 9 -25.99 -15.53 -35.05
CA LYS A 9 -24.67 -15.30 -34.46
C LYS A 9 -24.72 -13.93 -33.80
N LYS A 10 -25.14 -13.93 -32.55
CA LYS A 10 -25.04 -12.76 -31.66
C LYS A 10 -23.54 -12.46 -31.47
N GLU A 11 -23.10 -11.31 -31.93
CA GLU A 11 -21.74 -10.84 -31.73
C GLU A 11 -21.44 -10.73 -30.22
N GLU A 12 -20.58 -11.60 -29.72
CA GLU A 12 -20.03 -11.54 -28.35
C GLU A 12 -19.02 -10.40 -28.14
N LYS A 13 -19.09 -9.33 -28.94
CA LYS A 13 -18.14 -8.22 -28.85
C LYS A 13 -18.49 -7.14 -27.82
N SER A 14 -19.68 -7.13 -27.24
CA SER A 14 -20.08 -6.07 -26.31
C SER A 14 -19.70 -6.33 -24.84
N SER A 15 -19.55 -7.60 -24.43
CA SER A 15 -19.26 -7.92 -23.03
C SER A 15 -17.80 -7.65 -22.62
N ASN A 16 -16.85 -7.82 -23.56
CA ASN A 16 -15.42 -7.57 -23.27
C ASN A 16 -15.07 -6.08 -23.24
N ALA A 17 -15.75 -5.25 -24.05
CA ALA A 17 -15.58 -3.80 -24.00
C ALA A 17 -16.16 -3.19 -22.70
N ILE A 18 -17.30 -3.69 -22.24
CA ILE A 18 -17.91 -3.25 -20.97
C ILE A 18 -17.06 -3.72 -19.77
N ARG A 19 -16.52 -4.94 -19.79
CA ARG A 19 -15.60 -5.42 -18.76
C ARG A 19 -14.31 -4.61 -18.68
N SER A 20 -13.72 -4.22 -19.80
CA SER A 20 -12.51 -3.41 -19.83
C SER A 20 -12.75 -1.96 -19.35
N ILE A 21 -13.94 -1.41 -19.60
CA ILE A 21 -14.33 -0.07 -19.11
C ILE A 21 -14.63 -0.11 -17.61
N MET A 22 -15.32 -1.14 -17.11
CA MET A 22 -15.54 -1.32 -15.67
C MET A 22 -14.26 -1.62 -14.88
N GLN A 23 -13.29 -2.33 -15.48
CA GLN A 23 -11.97 -2.52 -14.87
C GLN A 23 -11.10 -1.25 -14.89
N ARG A 24 -11.32 -0.31 -15.80
CA ARG A 24 -10.60 0.96 -15.84
C ARG A 24 -11.13 2.01 -14.86
N ASN A 25 -12.36 1.87 -14.41
CA ASN A 25 -13.00 2.81 -13.46
C ASN A 25 -13.13 2.27 -12.03
N SER A 26 -12.66 1.08 -11.73
CA SER A 26 -12.46 0.69 -10.36
C SER A 26 -11.15 1.31 -9.90
N ALA A 27 -11.21 2.30 -9.03
CA ALA A 27 -10.09 2.69 -8.19
C ALA A 27 -9.56 1.39 -7.58
N SER A 28 -8.52 0.84 -8.20
CA SER A 28 -8.05 -0.48 -7.83
C SER A 28 -7.01 -0.31 -6.75
N TRP A 29 -7.40 -0.46 -5.52
CA TRP A 29 -6.57 -1.26 -4.64
C TRP A 29 -6.58 -2.66 -5.28
N SER A 30 -5.74 -2.82 -6.29
CA SER A 30 -5.51 -4.13 -6.88
C SER A 30 -4.82 -4.95 -5.83
N ALA A 31 -5.51 -5.95 -5.33
CA ALA A 31 -5.15 -6.81 -4.24
C ALA A 31 -4.94 -6.03 -2.92
N ARG A 32 -5.81 -6.22 -1.96
CA ARG A 32 -5.74 -5.77 -0.56
C ARG A 32 -4.63 -6.51 0.16
N GLU A 33 -3.43 -6.42 -0.40
CA GLU A 33 -2.22 -7.13 -0.03
C GLU A 33 -1.28 -6.20 0.73
N PHE A 34 -0.41 -6.78 1.52
CA PHE A 34 0.58 -6.05 2.31
C PHE A 34 1.34 -4.99 1.49
N VAL A 35 1.78 -5.35 0.27
CA VAL A 35 2.56 -4.45 -0.59
C VAL A 35 1.76 -3.20 -0.97
N ALA A 36 0.48 -3.33 -1.29
CA ALA A 36 -0.39 -2.19 -1.61
C ALA A 36 -0.58 -1.28 -0.39
N PHE A 37 -0.89 -1.83 0.78
CA PHE A 37 -1.01 -1.06 2.02
C PHE A 37 0.32 -0.41 2.44
N ALA A 38 1.44 -1.08 2.23
CA ALA A 38 2.76 -0.53 2.52
C ALA A 38 3.15 0.61 1.56
N THR A 39 2.79 0.51 0.28
CA THR A 39 3.12 1.54 -0.73
C THR A 39 2.13 2.69 -0.73
N GLU A 40 0.88 2.44 -1.00
CA GLU A 40 -0.16 3.47 -1.18
C GLU A 40 -0.69 4.00 0.16
N GLY A 41 -0.74 3.13 1.19
CA GLY A 41 -1.13 3.50 2.54
C GLY A 41 0.02 4.16 3.30
N TYR A 42 1.08 3.41 3.61
CA TYR A 42 2.13 3.88 4.50
C TYR A 42 3.13 4.84 3.83
N ARG A 43 3.62 4.50 2.62
CA ARG A 43 4.65 5.28 1.95
C ARG A 43 4.09 6.58 1.34
N ASP A 44 2.96 6.50 0.65
CA ASP A 44 2.45 7.58 -0.19
C ASP A 44 1.39 8.45 0.52
N ASN A 45 0.76 7.96 1.60
CA ASN A 45 -0.21 8.71 2.38
C ASN A 45 0.39 9.29 3.68
N PRO A 46 0.60 10.60 3.78
CA PRO A 46 1.24 11.22 4.94
C PRO A 46 0.40 11.07 6.23
N THR A 47 -0.91 11.02 6.12
CA THR A 47 -1.82 10.90 7.28
C THR A 47 -1.71 9.52 7.91
N VAL A 48 -1.79 8.46 7.10
CA VAL A 48 -1.63 7.07 7.56
C VAL A 48 -0.25 6.89 8.21
N ARG A 49 0.80 7.36 7.54
CA ARG A 49 2.15 7.29 8.06
C ARG A 49 2.27 8.00 9.41
N ALA A 50 1.70 9.20 9.54
CA ALA A 50 1.73 9.96 10.80
C ALA A 50 1.03 9.20 11.94
N CYS A 51 -0.12 8.57 11.67
CA CYS A 51 -0.84 7.78 12.66
C CYS A 51 -0.03 6.57 13.14
N ILE A 52 0.56 5.81 12.21
CA ILE A 52 1.40 4.65 12.55
C ILE A 52 2.65 5.08 13.33
N MET A 53 3.34 6.14 12.88
CA MET A 53 4.50 6.67 13.58
C MET A 53 4.18 7.19 14.97
N ALA A 54 3.00 7.77 15.18
CA ALA A 54 2.56 8.20 16.51
C ALA A 54 2.40 7.02 17.46
N LYS A 55 1.78 5.93 17.02
CA LYS A 55 1.68 4.68 17.79
C LYS A 55 3.06 4.08 18.11
N GLN A 56 3.95 4.03 17.11
CA GLN A 56 5.31 3.53 17.27
C GLN A 56 6.06 4.33 18.34
N LYS A 57 6.03 5.65 18.28
CA LYS A 57 6.68 6.53 19.27
C LYS A 57 6.10 6.34 20.66
N ALA A 58 4.77 6.34 20.80
CA ALA A 58 4.12 6.15 22.08
C ALA A 58 4.50 4.80 22.72
N ALA A 59 4.58 3.74 21.94
CA ALA A 59 4.96 2.41 22.44
C ALA A 59 6.44 2.34 22.85
N ILE A 60 7.34 3.01 22.14
CA ILE A 60 8.78 3.05 22.48
C ILE A 60 9.02 3.82 23.78
N GLU A 61 8.23 4.87 24.02
CA GLU A 61 8.35 5.68 25.24
C GLU A 61 7.83 4.96 26.50
N CYS A 62 7.09 3.85 26.34
CA CYS A 62 6.61 3.06 27.49
C CYS A 62 7.75 2.19 28.05
N PRO A 63 8.18 2.40 29.31
CA PRO A 63 9.17 1.53 29.93
C PRO A 63 8.58 0.15 30.23
N ILE A 64 9.35 -0.89 29.95
CA ILE A 64 8.98 -2.26 30.32
C ILE A 64 9.68 -2.61 31.62
N ILE A 65 8.90 -2.98 32.63
CA ILE A 65 9.39 -3.45 33.93
C ILE A 65 8.80 -4.83 34.20
N LEU A 66 9.59 -5.71 34.79
CA LEU A 66 9.12 -6.97 35.31
C LEU A 66 8.87 -6.82 36.83
N VAL A 67 7.71 -7.21 37.28
CA VAL A 67 7.36 -7.19 38.70
C VAL A 67 7.09 -8.61 39.20
N ASN A 68 7.41 -8.86 40.45
CA ASN A 68 7.08 -10.11 41.13
C ASN A 68 5.60 -10.11 41.61
N GLU A 69 5.14 -11.19 42.22
CA GLU A 69 3.77 -11.32 42.72
C GLU A 69 3.42 -10.25 43.79
N LYS A 70 4.42 -9.64 44.43
CA LYS A 70 4.25 -8.58 45.42
C LYS A 70 4.24 -7.18 44.82
N GLY A 71 4.41 -7.05 43.47
CA GLY A 71 4.48 -5.77 42.79
C GLY A 71 5.86 -5.08 42.84
N GLU A 72 6.90 -5.77 43.34
CA GLU A 72 8.27 -5.22 43.40
C GLU A 72 8.98 -5.48 42.08
N ALA A 73 9.77 -4.51 41.59
CA ALA A 73 10.54 -4.65 40.39
C ALA A 73 11.63 -5.73 40.56
N VAL A 74 11.72 -6.63 39.56
CA VAL A 74 12.76 -7.66 39.52
C VAL A 74 13.98 -7.07 38.82
N GLU A 75 15.11 -7.06 39.52
CA GLU A 75 16.36 -6.57 38.97
C GLU A 75 16.95 -7.53 37.92
N ASN A 76 17.26 -7.01 36.73
CA ASN A 76 17.98 -7.71 35.63
C ASN A 76 17.46 -9.12 35.26
N PRO A 77 16.16 -9.34 35.07
CA PRO A 77 15.69 -10.65 34.63
C PRO A 77 16.17 -10.93 33.19
N PRO A 78 16.49 -12.19 32.84
CA PRO A 78 16.99 -12.54 31.51
C PRO A 78 16.07 -12.11 30.37
N ILE A 79 14.76 -12.06 30.60
CA ILE A 79 13.78 -11.63 29.60
C ILE A 79 13.94 -10.15 29.23
N LEU A 80 14.28 -9.27 30.16
CA LEU A 80 14.52 -7.86 29.85
C LEU A 80 15.79 -7.69 29.03
N SER A 81 16.81 -8.52 29.25
CA SER A 81 18.01 -8.53 28.41
C SER A 81 17.68 -8.93 26.97
N LEU A 82 16.82 -9.95 26.77
CA LEU A 82 16.33 -10.35 25.45
C LEU A 82 15.50 -9.24 24.80
N LEU A 83 14.60 -8.60 25.53
CA LEU A 83 13.78 -7.50 25.00
C LEU A 83 14.63 -6.28 24.64
N ASN A 84 15.64 -5.92 25.46
CA ASN A 84 16.52 -4.79 25.15
C ASN A 84 17.34 -5.01 23.88
N LYS A 85 17.72 -6.26 23.60
CA LYS A 85 18.46 -6.65 22.41
C LYS A 85 17.89 -7.95 21.83
N PRO A 86 16.78 -7.87 21.08
CA PRO A 86 16.08 -9.04 20.57
C PRO A 86 16.90 -9.91 19.64
N ASN A 87 17.82 -9.30 18.87
CA ASN A 87 18.77 -9.97 17.98
C ASN A 87 20.04 -9.12 17.80
N PRO A 88 21.12 -9.65 17.21
CA PRO A 88 22.38 -8.92 17.02
C PRO A 88 22.26 -7.65 16.18
N MET A 89 21.27 -7.55 15.32
CA MET A 89 21.10 -6.48 14.33
C MET A 89 20.18 -5.35 14.78
N GLN A 90 19.34 -5.57 15.81
CA GLN A 90 18.29 -4.64 16.21
C GLN A 90 18.31 -4.35 17.71
N SER A 91 18.06 -3.08 18.06
CA SER A 91 17.61 -2.67 19.39
C SER A 91 16.12 -2.93 19.58
N TRP A 92 15.66 -2.89 20.82
CA TRP A 92 14.23 -2.96 21.14
C TRP A 92 13.38 -1.95 20.38
N GLU A 93 13.83 -0.72 20.27
CA GLU A 93 13.12 0.35 19.56
C GLU A 93 12.90 0.01 18.09
N LYS A 94 13.93 -0.48 17.39
CA LYS A 94 13.82 -0.89 15.99
C LYS A 94 12.91 -2.10 15.82
N PHE A 95 13.06 -3.08 16.71
CA PHE A 95 12.22 -4.27 16.72
C PHE A 95 10.75 -3.91 16.92
N LEU A 96 10.43 -3.11 17.93
CA LEU A 96 9.07 -2.69 18.24
C LEU A 96 8.47 -1.82 17.13
N THR A 97 9.26 -0.91 16.56
CA THR A 97 8.85 -0.10 15.40
C THR A 97 8.44 -0.98 14.22
N GLN A 98 9.23 -2.02 13.92
CA GLN A 98 8.93 -2.95 12.84
C GLN A 98 7.69 -3.78 13.15
N MET A 99 7.55 -4.28 14.38
CA MET A 99 6.39 -5.07 14.81
C MET A 99 5.08 -4.29 14.71
N ILE A 100 5.05 -3.07 15.26
CA ILE A 100 3.85 -2.20 15.21
C ILE A 100 3.55 -1.81 13.76
N GLY A 101 4.58 -1.48 12.98
CA GLY A 101 4.40 -1.15 11.57
C GLY A 101 3.80 -2.31 10.77
N SER A 102 4.31 -3.52 10.93
CA SER A 102 3.77 -4.72 10.31
C SER A 102 2.34 -5.02 10.77
N HIS A 103 2.08 -4.90 12.07
CA HIS A 103 0.77 -5.10 12.65
C HIS A 103 -0.28 -4.11 12.12
N ASP A 104 0.06 -2.82 12.01
CA ASP A 104 -0.86 -1.82 11.45
C ASP A 104 -1.07 -1.99 9.94
N ILE A 105 -0.04 -2.43 9.19
CA ILE A 105 -0.12 -2.57 7.73
C ILE A 105 -0.76 -3.92 7.33
N ALA A 106 -0.36 -5.02 7.96
CA ALA A 106 -0.82 -6.37 7.64
C ALA A 106 -1.98 -6.86 8.53
N GLY A 107 -2.16 -6.26 9.70
CA GLY A 107 -3.00 -6.79 10.77
C GLY A 107 -2.28 -7.82 11.63
N GLU A 108 -0.99 -8.04 11.40
CA GLU A 108 -0.20 -9.01 12.15
C GLU A 108 1.28 -8.62 12.19
N GLY A 109 1.94 -9.04 13.26
CA GLY A 109 3.37 -8.96 13.43
C GLY A 109 3.92 -10.35 13.73
N ASP A 110 4.76 -10.85 12.85
CA ASP A 110 5.30 -12.19 12.91
C ASP A 110 6.73 -12.16 13.42
N VAL A 111 7.02 -13.00 14.39
CA VAL A 111 8.35 -13.13 14.98
C VAL A 111 8.81 -14.57 14.93
N LEU A 112 9.98 -14.78 14.38
CA LEU A 112 10.68 -16.05 14.44
C LEU A 112 11.57 -16.09 15.68
N LYS A 113 11.39 -17.11 16.49
CA LYS A 113 12.23 -17.42 17.63
C LYS A 113 13.32 -18.40 17.21
N ILE A 114 14.56 -17.99 17.33
CA ILE A 114 15.74 -18.83 17.04
C ILE A 114 16.52 -19.09 18.34
N GLY A 115 17.00 -20.30 18.55
CA GLY A 115 17.85 -20.64 19.69
C GLY A 115 17.10 -21.31 20.85
N ILE A 116 17.86 -21.68 21.88
CA ILE A 116 17.40 -22.43 23.04
C ILE A 116 17.99 -21.83 24.33
N GLY A 117 17.21 -21.82 25.39
CA GLY A 117 17.64 -21.35 26.70
C GLY A 117 18.01 -19.88 26.74
N GLN A 118 19.26 -19.56 27.09
CA GLN A 118 19.75 -18.17 27.21
C GLN A 118 20.19 -17.55 25.88
N SER A 119 20.34 -18.37 24.83
CA SER A 119 20.75 -17.92 23.49
C SER A 119 19.55 -17.83 22.55
N VAL A 120 18.47 -17.23 23.02
CA VAL A 120 17.26 -16.99 22.22
C VAL A 120 17.38 -15.65 21.51
N GLU A 121 17.03 -15.63 20.23
CA GLU A 121 16.92 -14.44 19.42
C GLU A 121 15.49 -14.32 18.86
N LEU A 122 15.02 -13.08 18.71
CA LEU A 122 13.71 -12.76 18.13
C LEU A 122 13.90 -11.98 16.83
N TRP A 123 13.44 -12.56 15.72
CA TRP A 123 13.59 -11.99 14.40
C TRP A 123 12.21 -11.63 13.83
N PRO A 124 11.93 -10.33 13.60
CA PRO A 124 10.67 -9.93 12.96
C PRO A 124 10.68 -10.38 11.50
N LEU A 125 9.59 -11.00 11.08
CA LEU A 125 9.38 -11.43 9.71
C LEU A 125 8.42 -10.49 9.00
N ARG A 126 8.53 -10.42 7.68
CA ARG A 126 7.53 -9.73 6.86
C ARG A 126 6.32 -10.65 6.66
N PRO A 127 5.11 -10.19 6.99
CA PRO A 127 3.91 -11.02 6.92
C PRO A 127 3.59 -11.54 5.52
N ASP A 128 3.85 -10.76 4.47
CA ASP A 128 3.58 -11.14 3.09
C ASP A 128 4.52 -12.22 2.53
N TRP A 129 5.63 -12.50 3.21
CA TRP A 129 6.58 -13.55 2.84
C TRP A 129 6.37 -14.85 3.62
N LEU A 130 5.45 -14.83 4.59
CA LEU A 130 5.14 -15.96 5.43
C LEU A 130 3.84 -16.62 4.96
N GLU A 131 3.91 -17.90 4.63
CA GLU A 131 2.77 -18.73 4.23
C GLU A 131 2.65 -19.96 5.12
N ILE A 132 1.44 -20.29 5.57
CA ILE A 132 1.17 -21.51 6.31
C ILE A 132 0.99 -22.63 5.29
N THR A 133 1.91 -23.59 5.26
CA THR A 133 1.97 -24.60 4.21
C THR A 133 1.29 -25.92 4.58
N THR A 134 1.27 -26.28 5.86
CA THR A 134 0.73 -27.56 6.30
C THR A 134 -0.18 -27.39 7.50
N PHE A 135 -1.32 -28.10 7.46
CA PHE A 135 -2.25 -28.17 8.58
C PHE A 135 -2.43 -29.62 9.03
N SER A 136 -2.56 -29.83 10.32
CA SER A 136 -2.96 -31.10 10.91
C SER A 136 -4.14 -30.88 11.87
N MET A 137 -5.24 -31.57 11.64
CA MET A 137 -6.50 -31.43 12.42
C MET A 137 -6.99 -29.96 12.47
N GLY A 138 -6.77 -29.17 11.40
CA GLY A 138 -7.11 -27.73 11.34
C GLY A 138 -6.17 -26.81 12.11
N LEU A 139 -5.06 -27.32 12.64
CA LEU A 139 -4.01 -26.53 13.29
C LEU A 139 -2.80 -26.40 12.35
N PRO A 140 -2.17 -25.20 12.28
CA PRO A 140 -0.98 -25.00 11.48
C PRO A 140 0.20 -25.78 12.07
N VAL A 141 0.99 -26.40 11.19
CA VAL A 141 2.14 -27.22 11.59
C VAL A 141 3.44 -26.62 11.06
N THR A 142 3.47 -26.28 9.77
CA THR A 142 4.66 -25.70 9.13
C THR A 142 4.32 -24.44 8.35
N CYS A 143 5.30 -23.55 8.27
CA CYS A 143 5.24 -22.33 7.48
C CYS A 143 6.43 -22.25 6.55
N SER A 144 6.24 -21.70 5.35
CA SER A 144 7.31 -21.31 4.45
C SER A 144 7.53 -19.81 4.53
N TYR A 145 8.77 -19.39 4.52
CA TYR A 145 9.19 -17.99 4.46
C TYR A 145 10.07 -17.78 3.23
N THR A 146 9.63 -16.91 2.34
CA THR A 146 10.27 -16.67 1.04
C THR A 146 10.61 -15.19 0.90
N PRO A 147 11.78 -14.74 1.39
CA PRO A 147 12.23 -13.36 1.23
C PRO A 147 12.48 -13.06 -0.25
N SER A 148 11.90 -11.98 -0.77
CA SER A 148 12.00 -11.59 -2.18
C SER A 148 12.80 -10.29 -2.41
N ASP A 149 13.41 -9.73 -1.37
CA ASP A 149 14.21 -8.51 -1.43
C ASP A 149 15.74 -8.77 -1.46
N THR A 150 16.15 -10.02 -1.40
CA THR A 150 17.56 -10.41 -1.45
C THR A 150 18.03 -10.51 -2.89
N TYR A 151 19.26 -10.05 -3.14
CA TYR A 151 19.95 -10.22 -4.44
C TYR A 151 20.34 -11.69 -4.73
N GLU A 152 20.16 -12.57 -3.76
CA GLU A 152 20.31 -14.02 -3.90
C GLU A 152 18.99 -14.64 -4.34
N GLU A 153 19.05 -15.76 -5.04
CA GLU A 153 17.85 -16.53 -5.37
C GLU A 153 17.03 -16.76 -4.10
N SER A 154 15.74 -16.41 -4.15
CA SER A 154 14.84 -16.50 -2.99
C SER A 154 14.77 -17.94 -2.51
N THR A 155 15.53 -18.24 -1.45
CA THR A 155 15.55 -19.58 -0.86
C THR A 155 14.37 -19.71 0.09
N VAL A 156 13.44 -20.60 -0.23
CA VAL A 156 12.32 -20.94 0.65
C VAL A 156 12.85 -21.60 1.92
N LYS A 157 12.62 -20.97 3.05
CA LYS A 157 12.92 -21.54 4.37
C LYS A 157 11.65 -22.08 5.00
N GLN A 158 11.72 -23.28 5.54
CA GLN A 158 10.59 -23.87 6.26
C GLN A 158 10.84 -23.83 7.76
N TYR A 159 9.82 -23.42 8.51
CA TYR A 159 9.83 -23.34 9.96
C TYR A 159 8.66 -24.12 10.53
N GLN A 160 8.83 -24.65 11.74
CA GLN A 160 7.72 -25.17 12.51
C GLN A 160 6.87 -24.01 13.03
N PHE A 161 5.56 -24.14 12.99
CA PHE A 161 4.67 -23.08 13.49
C PHE A 161 4.91 -22.76 14.97
N SER A 162 5.41 -23.73 15.75
CA SER A 162 5.80 -23.55 17.15
C SER A 162 7.03 -22.64 17.36
N GLU A 163 7.81 -22.37 16.32
CA GLU A 163 8.94 -21.43 16.34
C GLU A 163 8.52 -20.01 16.05
N LEU A 164 7.26 -19.82 15.64
CA LEU A 164 6.69 -18.53 15.30
C LEU A 164 5.83 -18.00 16.45
N MET A 165 5.92 -16.71 16.67
CA MET A 165 5.01 -15.93 17.51
C MET A 165 4.26 -14.97 16.59
N ILE A 166 2.97 -15.17 16.43
CA ILE A 166 2.11 -14.32 15.59
C ILE A 166 1.26 -13.46 16.49
N TRP A 167 1.47 -12.16 16.39
CA TRP A 167 0.62 -11.15 17.04
C TRP A 167 -0.34 -10.60 16.00
N ALA A 168 -1.56 -11.15 15.95
CA ALA A 168 -2.54 -10.85 14.92
C ALA A 168 -3.81 -10.21 15.47
N GLU A 169 -4.32 -9.22 14.73
CA GLU A 169 -5.68 -8.68 14.91
C GLU A 169 -6.72 -9.73 14.55
N TYR A 170 -7.87 -9.64 15.20
CA TYR A 170 -8.97 -10.56 14.93
C TYR A 170 -9.41 -10.48 13.46
N ASN A 171 -9.42 -11.64 12.80
CA ASN A 171 -9.90 -11.76 11.44
C ASN A 171 -11.05 -12.77 11.39
N PRO A 172 -12.28 -12.34 11.12
CA PRO A 172 -13.44 -13.23 11.06
C PRO A 172 -13.40 -14.19 9.86
N LEU A 173 -12.59 -13.91 8.84
CA LEU A 173 -12.51 -14.72 7.61
C LEU A 173 -11.37 -15.74 7.65
N PHE A 174 -10.29 -15.44 8.38
CA PHE A 174 -9.10 -16.31 8.46
C PHE A 174 -8.60 -16.44 9.90
N ARG A 175 -8.69 -17.64 10.41
CA ARG A 175 -8.37 -17.91 11.81
C ARG A 175 -6.90 -17.65 12.19
N TRP A 176 -5.99 -17.80 11.24
CA TRP A 176 -4.54 -17.83 11.48
C TRP A 176 -3.80 -16.63 10.91
N ARG A 177 -4.52 -15.68 10.30
CA ARG A 177 -3.94 -14.46 9.74
C ARG A 177 -4.70 -13.24 10.24
N GLY A 178 -3.99 -12.16 10.51
CA GLY A 178 -4.58 -10.92 10.96
C GLY A 178 -5.37 -10.17 9.88
N LEU A 179 -6.23 -9.27 10.29
CA LEU A 179 -6.92 -8.33 9.40
C LEU A 179 -6.37 -6.93 9.62
N SER A 180 -5.77 -6.37 8.59
CA SER A 180 -5.23 -5.00 8.67
C SER A 180 -6.31 -3.97 9.02
N PRO A 181 -6.08 -3.10 10.00
CA PRO A 181 -6.95 -1.96 10.26
C PRO A 181 -7.06 -1.01 9.05
N LEU A 182 -6.05 -0.96 8.18
CA LEU A 182 -6.10 -0.18 6.95
C LEU A 182 -7.14 -0.71 5.96
N TYR A 183 -7.53 -1.97 6.08
CA TYR A 183 -8.54 -2.56 5.20
C TYR A 183 -9.89 -1.85 5.28
N SER A 184 -10.33 -1.48 6.47
CA SER A 184 -11.56 -0.71 6.67
C SER A 184 -11.43 0.75 6.23
N ALA A 185 -10.22 1.30 6.27
CA ALA A 185 -9.91 2.67 5.89
C ALA A 185 -9.52 2.81 4.40
N ALA A 186 -9.45 1.70 3.64
CA ALA A 186 -8.90 1.67 2.29
C ALA A 186 -9.52 2.72 1.34
N TYR A 187 -10.85 2.80 1.30
CA TYR A 187 -11.54 3.79 0.46
C TYR A 187 -11.22 5.24 0.83
N SER A 188 -11.06 5.53 2.13
CA SER A 188 -10.71 6.87 2.59
C SER A 188 -9.27 7.22 2.21
N ILE A 189 -8.37 6.25 2.29
CA ILE A 189 -6.97 6.39 1.90
C ILE A 189 -6.86 6.65 0.39
N ASP A 190 -7.56 5.86 -0.43
CA ASP A 190 -7.63 6.04 -1.89
C ASP A 190 -8.16 7.43 -2.25
N THR A 191 -9.26 7.84 -1.62
CA THR A 191 -9.85 9.15 -1.85
C THR A 191 -8.86 10.28 -1.53
N LEU A 192 -8.14 10.20 -0.42
CA LEU A 192 -7.12 11.18 -0.06
C LEU A 192 -5.96 11.20 -1.05
N ASN A 193 -5.50 10.04 -1.49
CA ASN A 193 -4.41 9.93 -2.46
C ASN A 193 -4.82 10.50 -3.82
N GLU A 194 -6.01 10.18 -4.31
CA GLU A 194 -6.53 10.73 -5.58
C GLU A 194 -6.80 12.23 -5.47
N TYR A 195 -7.27 12.70 -4.33
CA TYR A 195 -7.46 14.14 -4.07
C TYR A 195 -6.11 14.89 -4.13
N ALA A 196 -5.06 14.34 -3.51
CA ALA A 196 -3.73 14.90 -3.58
C ALA A 196 -3.16 14.93 -5.00
N LYS A 197 -3.36 13.85 -5.79
CA LYS A 197 -2.96 13.78 -7.21
C LYS A 197 -3.73 14.80 -8.05
N SER A 198 -5.05 14.90 -7.85
CA SER A 198 -5.91 15.86 -8.55
C SER A 198 -5.51 17.30 -8.25
N ASN A 199 -5.28 17.63 -6.98
CA ASN A 199 -4.81 18.96 -6.58
C ASN A 199 -3.46 19.28 -7.21
N LYS A 200 -2.53 18.32 -7.21
CA LYS A 200 -1.23 18.50 -7.86
C LYS A 200 -1.40 18.77 -9.35
N ALA A 201 -2.22 17.97 -10.04
CA ALA A 201 -2.50 18.15 -11.47
C ALA A 201 -3.17 19.52 -11.76
N MET A 202 -4.11 19.94 -10.90
CA MET A 202 -4.74 21.28 -11.01
C MET A 202 -3.72 22.40 -10.87
N LEU A 203 -2.79 22.30 -9.91
CA LEU A 203 -1.72 23.27 -9.73
C LEU A 203 -0.75 23.28 -10.92
N GLU A 204 -0.39 22.12 -11.43
CA GLU A 204 0.48 21.98 -12.61
C GLU A 204 -0.17 22.56 -13.87
N ASN A 205 -1.49 22.42 -14.01
CA ASN A 205 -2.28 22.92 -15.15
C ASN A 205 -2.83 24.36 -14.96
N GLY A 206 -2.44 25.06 -13.88
CA GLY A 206 -2.86 26.44 -13.66
C GLY A 206 -4.27 26.61 -13.08
N MET A 207 -4.74 25.63 -12.30
CA MET A 207 -5.93 25.61 -11.45
C MET A 207 -7.31 25.50 -12.12
N THR A 208 -7.52 26.04 -13.30
CA THR A 208 -8.79 25.90 -14.05
C THR A 208 -8.55 26.19 -15.53
N PRO A 209 -9.25 25.56 -16.46
CA PRO A 209 -9.29 26.04 -17.83
C PRO A 209 -9.89 27.44 -17.81
N SER A 210 -9.03 28.43 -18.13
CA SER A 210 -9.42 29.86 -18.04
C SER A 210 -10.40 30.26 -19.14
N GLY A 211 -10.75 29.35 -20.04
CA GLY A 211 -11.66 29.60 -21.14
C GLY A 211 -11.57 28.61 -22.28
N VAL A 212 -12.32 28.83 -23.31
CA VAL A 212 -12.33 28.03 -24.55
C VAL A 212 -11.78 28.87 -25.70
N LEU A 213 -10.78 28.33 -26.40
CA LEU A 213 -10.30 28.89 -27.66
C LEU A 213 -11.18 28.33 -28.78
N TRP A 214 -11.83 29.20 -29.50
CA TRP A 214 -12.62 28.81 -30.64
C TRP A 214 -12.34 29.69 -31.86
N THR A 215 -12.58 29.15 -33.05
CA THR A 215 -12.45 29.86 -34.32
C THR A 215 -13.60 29.46 -35.22
N ASP A 216 -14.05 30.43 -36.05
CA ASP A 216 -15.10 30.21 -37.05
C ASP A 216 -14.56 29.53 -38.32
N SER A 217 -13.24 29.35 -38.43
CA SER A 217 -12.57 28.76 -39.61
C SER A 217 -12.17 27.32 -39.31
N GLU A 218 -12.24 26.44 -40.32
CA GLU A 218 -11.68 25.10 -40.22
C GLU A 218 -10.15 25.18 -40.06
N VAL A 219 -9.67 24.51 -39.01
CA VAL A 219 -8.24 24.42 -38.71
C VAL A 219 -7.70 23.10 -39.20
N SER A 220 -6.65 23.12 -40.04
CA SER A 220 -5.98 21.89 -40.47
C SER A 220 -5.32 21.19 -39.27
N ASP A 221 -5.18 19.85 -39.32
CA ASP A 221 -4.56 19.04 -38.25
C ASP A 221 -3.14 19.55 -37.88
N THR A 222 -2.39 19.97 -38.87
CA THR A 222 -1.04 20.54 -38.69
C THR A 222 -1.08 21.86 -37.90
N SER A 223 -2.06 22.72 -38.19
CA SER A 223 -2.25 23.99 -37.47
C SER A 223 -2.78 23.75 -36.08
N PHE A 224 -3.67 22.77 -35.89
CA PHE A 224 -4.18 22.39 -34.57
C PHE A 224 -3.06 21.87 -33.66
N ASN A 225 -2.24 20.94 -34.15
CA ASN A 225 -1.10 20.41 -33.37
C ASN A 225 -0.11 21.51 -32.99
N ARG A 226 0.20 22.43 -33.91
CA ARG A 226 1.06 23.58 -33.64
C ARG A 226 0.49 24.51 -32.56
N LEU A 227 -0.81 24.79 -32.62
CA LEU A 227 -1.51 25.59 -31.59
C LEU A 227 -1.46 24.88 -30.23
N GLN A 228 -1.69 23.57 -30.19
CA GLN A 228 -1.65 22.77 -28.98
C GLN A 228 -0.24 22.77 -28.36
N GLU A 229 0.81 22.62 -29.16
CA GLU A 229 2.20 22.67 -28.71
C GLU A 229 2.55 24.07 -28.15
N GLN A 230 2.15 25.12 -28.84
CA GLN A 230 2.39 26.50 -28.39
C GLN A 230 1.63 26.82 -27.10
N PHE A 231 0.39 26.33 -26.99
CA PHE A 231 -0.41 26.50 -25.78
C PHE A 231 0.23 25.79 -24.61
N ASN A 232 0.57 24.51 -24.76
CA ASN A 232 1.21 23.72 -23.71
C ASN A 232 2.58 24.27 -23.30
N GLY A 233 3.37 24.74 -24.26
CA GLY A 233 4.71 25.26 -23.98
C GLY A 233 4.75 26.64 -23.32
N LYS A 234 3.77 27.52 -23.62
CA LYS A 234 3.82 28.92 -23.19
C LYS A 234 2.82 29.28 -22.07
N TYR A 235 1.69 28.57 -22.00
CA TYR A 235 0.57 28.97 -21.13
C TYR A 235 0.16 27.90 -20.13
N ALA A 236 0.47 26.62 -20.35
CA ALA A 236 0.17 25.57 -19.39
C ALA A 236 1.15 25.55 -18.21
N GLY A 237 0.63 25.09 -17.03
CA GLY A 237 1.40 24.88 -15.80
C GLY A 237 1.44 26.08 -14.85
N ALA A 238 1.67 25.79 -13.57
CA ALA A 238 1.65 26.76 -12.47
C ALA A 238 2.61 27.94 -12.68
N LYS A 239 3.74 27.71 -13.33
CA LYS A 239 4.75 28.75 -13.64
C LYS A 239 4.25 29.81 -14.64
N ASN A 240 3.24 29.49 -15.43
CA ASN A 240 2.67 30.34 -16.46
C ASN A 240 1.29 30.90 -16.06
N SER A 241 0.81 30.58 -14.88
CA SER A 241 -0.46 31.07 -14.34
C SER A 241 -0.46 32.60 -14.29
N GLY A 242 -1.55 33.21 -14.82
CA GLY A 242 -1.70 34.65 -14.84
C GLY A 242 -0.99 35.38 -15.98
N LYS A 243 -0.30 34.70 -16.91
CA LYS A 243 0.28 35.33 -18.09
C LYS A 243 -0.81 35.71 -19.09
N PRO A 244 -0.80 36.92 -19.66
CA PRO A 244 -1.75 37.31 -20.69
C PRO A 244 -1.51 36.47 -21.95
N MET A 245 -2.62 36.01 -22.55
CA MET A 245 -2.59 35.25 -23.80
C MET A 245 -2.72 36.18 -24.99
N ILE A 246 -1.83 36.05 -25.95
CA ILE A 246 -1.90 36.79 -27.22
C ILE A 246 -2.43 35.80 -28.27
N LEU A 247 -3.56 36.16 -28.86
CA LEU A 247 -4.22 35.38 -29.92
C LEU A 247 -4.04 36.05 -31.25
N ASP A 248 -3.71 35.29 -32.26
CA ASP A 248 -3.57 35.72 -33.65
C ASP A 248 -4.43 34.84 -34.57
N GLY A 249 -4.74 35.30 -35.78
CA GLY A 249 -5.44 34.48 -36.77
C GLY A 249 -6.95 34.32 -36.55
N GLY A 250 -7.61 35.23 -35.86
CA GLY A 250 -9.07 35.18 -35.68
C GLY A 250 -9.55 34.26 -34.57
N LEU A 251 -8.64 33.77 -33.73
CA LEU A 251 -8.96 33.02 -32.53
C LEU A 251 -9.63 33.95 -31.50
N LYS A 252 -10.69 33.47 -30.87
CA LYS A 252 -11.42 34.19 -29.81
C LYS A 252 -11.34 33.42 -28.51
N TRP A 253 -11.23 34.15 -27.42
CA TRP A 253 -11.20 33.64 -26.05
C TRP A 253 -12.52 33.95 -25.37
N GLN A 254 -13.12 32.96 -24.73
CA GLN A 254 -14.34 33.12 -23.95
C GLN A 254 -14.20 32.46 -22.58
#